data_83db8685f6185c1f6ea1a17e4e079575
#
_entry.id   83db8685f6185c1f6ea1a17e4e079575
#
_cell.length_a   1.000
_cell.length_b   1.000
_cell.length_c   1.000
_cell.angle_alpha   90.00
_cell.angle_beta   90.00
_cell.angle_gamma   90.00
#
_symmetry.space_group_name_H-M   'P 1'
#
loop_
_entity.id
_entity.type
_entity.pdbx_description
1 polymer ?
#
loop_
_entity_poly.entity_id
_entity_poly.type
_entity_poly.pdbx_seq_one_letter_code
_entity_poly.pdbx_strand_id
1 'polypeptide(L)'
;YLLPMLGCIWSCPTDQMLRFPVATMIRFCHNHGLIRVSDRPQWHTVRGGSRAYVRRMLATIPDARAGTPVRAVRRVPPDSGSAGVWLDTDQGSERFDAVVLAGHTDQSLALLGDQARADERALLGAIRYQRNRAVLHTDASVLPRRRKAWAAWNYVRSPELAQEQSAVCLHYLINRLQPLPWQRPVLVSLNPQAEPAAGTVHGEFAYEHPVFDQAAIAAQARLPQIQGRGRVWYAGAWTRYGFHEDGLRSGLAAADALQAAWAAEDAGAPRAAEAA
;
A
#
# COMPACT_ATOMS: atom_id res chain seq x y z
N TYR A 1 5.86 -8.05 -24.34
CA TYR A 1 4.48 -7.82 -23.90
C TYR A 1 4.26 -8.21 -22.43
N LEU A 2 4.60 -9.43 -22.01
CA LEU A 2 4.28 -9.96 -20.68
C LEU A 2 4.99 -9.18 -19.56
N LEU A 3 6.31 -9.07 -19.59
CA LEU A 3 7.08 -8.37 -18.55
C LEU A 3 6.71 -6.88 -18.42
N PRO A 4 6.58 -6.10 -19.51
CA PRO A 4 6.07 -4.73 -19.42
C PRO A 4 4.68 -4.65 -18.79
N MET A 5 3.74 -5.53 -19.15
CA MET A 5 2.41 -5.55 -18.57
C MET A 5 2.46 -5.81 -17.05
N LEU A 6 3.25 -6.79 -16.62
CA LEU A 6 3.44 -7.10 -15.20
C LEU A 6 4.14 -5.95 -14.46
N GLY A 7 5.17 -5.36 -15.05
CA GLY A 7 5.85 -4.19 -14.51
C GLY A 7 4.91 -2.99 -14.32
N CYS A 8 3.97 -2.79 -15.24
CA CYS A 8 2.94 -1.76 -15.10
C CYS A 8 1.96 -2.04 -13.94
N ILE A 9 1.65 -3.31 -13.65
CA ILE A 9 0.74 -3.68 -12.55
C ILE A 9 1.33 -3.31 -11.19
N TRP A 10 2.62 -3.60 -10.98
CA TRP A 10 3.31 -3.35 -9.70
C TRP A 10 4.21 -2.11 -9.71
N SER A 11 4.17 -1.33 -10.79
CA SER A 11 4.96 -0.10 -10.93
C SER A 11 6.46 -0.32 -10.68
N CYS A 12 6.98 -1.44 -11.15
CA CYS A 12 8.39 -1.80 -11.00
C CYS A 12 9.03 -2.17 -12.35
N PRO A 13 10.37 -2.00 -12.48
CA PRO A 13 11.11 -2.32 -13.68
C PRO A 13 10.99 -3.78 -14.11
N THR A 14 11.20 -4.04 -15.40
CA THR A 14 11.04 -5.37 -15.98
C THR A 14 12.04 -6.40 -15.44
N ASP A 15 13.25 -5.98 -15.05
CA ASP A 15 14.24 -6.86 -14.43
C ASP A 15 13.85 -7.31 -13.02
N GLN A 16 13.19 -6.43 -12.27
CA GLN A 16 12.64 -6.79 -10.97
C GLN A 16 11.52 -7.82 -11.09
N MET A 17 10.72 -7.75 -12.17
CA MET A 17 9.67 -8.73 -12.43
C MET A 17 10.20 -10.15 -12.59
N LEU A 18 11.45 -10.32 -13.04
CA LEU A 18 12.11 -11.64 -13.13
C LEU A 18 12.42 -12.26 -11.76
N ARG A 19 12.39 -11.47 -10.69
CA ARG A 19 12.60 -11.91 -9.31
C ARG A 19 11.29 -12.24 -8.58
N PHE A 20 10.16 -11.92 -9.20
CA PHE A 20 8.84 -12.30 -8.64
C PHE A 20 8.63 -13.80 -8.78
N PRO A 21 8.09 -14.47 -7.74
CA PRO A 21 7.71 -15.86 -7.86
C PRO A 21 6.65 -16.08 -8.95
N VAL A 22 6.92 -16.94 -9.91
CA VAL A 22 6.02 -17.23 -11.04
C VAL A 22 4.65 -17.67 -10.56
N ALA A 23 4.59 -18.47 -9.50
CA ALA A 23 3.32 -18.90 -8.89
C ALA A 23 2.46 -17.71 -8.41
N THR A 24 3.09 -16.68 -7.85
CA THR A 24 2.40 -15.44 -7.42
C THR A 24 1.82 -14.70 -8.62
N MET A 25 2.60 -14.55 -9.69
CA MET A 25 2.15 -13.92 -10.93
C MET A 25 0.99 -14.68 -11.60
N ILE A 26 1.10 -15.99 -11.71
CA ILE A 26 0.03 -16.83 -12.31
C ILE A 26 -1.26 -16.72 -11.49
N ARG A 27 -1.16 -16.84 -10.18
CA ARG A 27 -2.32 -16.73 -9.27
C ARG A 27 -2.98 -15.36 -9.36
N PHE A 28 -2.18 -14.29 -9.39
CA PHE A 28 -2.70 -12.94 -9.59
C PHE A 28 -3.43 -12.79 -10.93
N CYS A 29 -2.79 -13.19 -12.02
CA CYS A 29 -3.38 -13.11 -13.37
C CYS A 29 -4.67 -13.94 -13.47
N HIS A 30 -4.70 -15.12 -12.85
CA HIS A 30 -5.90 -15.97 -12.79
C HIS A 30 -7.04 -15.28 -12.01
N ASN A 31 -6.76 -14.78 -10.81
CA ASN A 31 -7.76 -14.12 -9.94
C ASN A 31 -8.39 -12.88 -10.59
N HIS A 32 -7.62 -12.17 -11.40
CA HIS A 32 -8.07 -10.93 -12.08
C HIS A 32 -8.56 -11.19 -13.51
N GLY A 33 -8.63 -12.43 -13.96
CA GLY A 33 -9.07 -12.78 -15.32
C GLY A 33 -8.17 -12.24 -16.43
N LEU A 34 -6.90 -11.89 -16.13
CA LEU A 34 -5.98 -11.28 -17.10
C LEU A 34 -5.52 -12.27 -18.18
N ILE A 35 -5.57 -13.57 -17.89
CA ILE A 35 -5.25 -14.65 -18.84
C ILE A 35 -6.47 -15.20 -19.59
N ARG A 36 -7.67 -14.66 -19.33
CA ARG A 36 -8.89 -15.04 -20.04
C ARG A 36 -8.96 -14.33 -21.38
N VAL A 37 -9.34 -15.06 -22.42
CA VAL A 37 -9.60 -14.51 -23.76
C VAL A 37 -11.05 -14.05 -23.86
N SER A 38 -11.98 -14.83 -23.30
CA SER A 38 -13.43 -14.56 -23.20
C SER A 38 -13.86 -14.43 -21.74
N ASP A 39 -15.09 -13.97 -21.52
CA ASP A 39 -15.71 -13.84 -20.19
C ASP A 39 -14.84 -13.09 -19.16
N ARG A 40 -14.19 -12.01 -19.63
CA ARG A 40 -13.40 -11.15 -18.77
C ARG A 40 -14.28 -10.44 -17.75
N PRO A 41 -13.83 -10.33 -16.48
CA PRO A 41 -14.61 -9.62 -15.48
C PRO A 41 -14.82 -8.15 -15.89
N GLN A 42 -16.01 -7.62 -15.64
CA GLN A 42 -16.30 -6.20 -15.80
C GLN A 42 -15.58 -5.45 -14.68
N TRP A 43 -14.72 -4.51 -15.07
CA TRP A 43 -14.03 -3.65 -14.11
C TRP A 43 -14.94 -2.51 -13.67
N HIS A 44 -14.86 -2.18 -12.38
CA HIS A 44 -15.61 -1.08 -11.77
C HIS A 44 -14.65 -0.14 -11.05
N THR A 45 -15.08 1.11 -10.90
CA THR A 45 -14.40 2.11 -10.07
C THR A 45 -15.43 2.82 -9.20
N VAL A 46 -14.96 3.39 -8.08
CA VAL A 46 -15.84 4.15 -7.19
C VAL A 46 -16.14 5.51 -7.83
N ARG A 47 -17.42 5.83 -8.00
CA ARG A 47 -17.82 7.17 -8.46
C ARG A 47 -17.32 8.24 -7.49
N GLY A 48 -16.59 9.23 -8.01
CA GLY A 48 -15.92 10.25 -7.21
C GLY A 48 -14.56 9.85 -6.64
N GLY A 49 -14.04 8.69 -7.07
CA GLY A 49 -12.74 8.15 -6.67
C GLY A 49 -12.71 7.60 -5.24
N SER A 50 -11.55 7.17 -4.80
CA SER A 50 -11.36 6.58 -3.45
C SER A 50 -11.70 7.55 -2.30
N ARG A 51 -11.57 8.84 -2.52
CA ARG A 51 -11.99 9.88 -1.55
C ARG A 51 -13.44 9.72 -1.09
N ALA A 52 -14.32 9.20 -1.95
CA ALA A 52 -15.75 9.03 -1.63
C ALA A 52 -15.96 8.00 -0.51
N TYR A 53 -15.32 6.84 -0.57
CA TYR A 53 -15.44 5.85 0.49
C TYR A 53 -14.60 6.19 1.71
N VAL A 54 -13.41 6.78 1.54
CA VAL A 54 -12.57 7.23 2.66
C VAL A 54 -13.32 8.22 3.54
N ARG A 55 -14.00 9.22 2.95
CA ARG A 55 -14.81 10.17 3.72
C ARG A 55 -15.92 9.49 4.52
N ARG A 56 -16.58 8.48 3.94
CA ARG A 56 -17.63 7.74 4.65
C ARG A 56 -17.07 6.94 5.81
N MET A 57 -15.93 6.29 5.63
CA MET A 57 -15.26 5.54 6.70
C MET A 57 -14.80 6.48 7.82
N LEU A 58 -14.15 7.60 7.50
CA LEU A 58 -13.70 8.57 8.50
C LEU A 58 -14.85 9.17 9.30
N ALA A 59 -16.03 9.35 8.70
CA ALA A 59 -17.21 9.85 9.40
C ALA A 59 -17.73 8.90 10.50
N THR A 60 -17.33 7.63 10.49
CA THR A 60 -17.71 6.63 11.51
C THR A 60 -16.65 6.46 12.60
N ILE A 61 -15.49 7.10 12.47
CA ILE A 61 -14.40 7.04 13.44
C ILE A 61 -14.50 8.26 14.36
N PRO A 62 -14.77 8.07 15.67
CA PRO A 62 -15.01 9.19 16.59
C PRO A 62 -13.82 10.16 16.70
N ASP A 63 -12.60 9.63 16.65
CA ASP A 63 -11.37 10.41 16.78
C ASP A 63 -10.44 10.16 15.57
N ALA A 64 -10.76 10.78 14.45
CA ALA A 64 -9.97 10.72 13.23
C ALA A 64 -9.14 12.01 13.08
N ARG A 65 -7.85 11.94 13.38
CA ARG A 65 -6.93 13.08 13.39
C ARG A 65 -6.10 13.12 12.10
N ALA A 66 -6.56 13.85 11.09
CA ALA A 66 -5.76 14.15 9.91
C ALA A 66 -4.70 15.22 10.21
N GLY A 67 -3.56 15.17 9.51
CA GLY A 67 -2.48 16.14 9.71
C GLY A 67 -1.75 15.99 11.06
N THR A 68 -1.90 14.86 11.74
CA THR A 68 -1.25 14.56 13.01
C THR A 68 -0.29 13.38 12.84
N PRO A 69 0.91 13.62 12.28
CA PRO A 69 1.86 12.55 12.06
C PRO A 69 2.40 12.00 13.37
N VAL A 70 2.34 10.68 13.53
CA VAL A 70 3.05 9.98 14.61
C VAL A 70 4.55 10.01 14.29
N ARG A 71 5.37 10.35 15.27
CA ARG A 71 6.84 10.46 15.17
C ARG A 71 7.56 9.26 15.76
N ALA A 72 7.00 8.67 16.81
CA ALA A 72 7.52 7.44 17.41
C ALA A 72 6.43 6.61 18.05
N VAL A 73 6.67 5.31 18.13
CA VAL A 73 5.88 4.33 18.86
C VAL A 73 6.76 3.70 19.93
N ARG A 74 6.42 3.89 21.19
CA ARG A 74 7.16 3.35 22.33
C ARG A 74 6.31 2.34 23.09
N ARG A 75 6.84 1.15 23.31
CA ARG A 75 6.17 0.14 24.13
C ARG A 75 6.27 0.51 25.61
N VAL A 76 5.18 0.32 26.33
CA VAL A 76 5.22 0.43 27.79
C VAL A 76 6.03 -0.74 28.33
N PRO A 77 7.00 -0.51 29.24
CA PRO A 77 7.79 -1.58 29.84
C PRO A 77 6.91 -2.61 30.58
N PRO A 78 7.25 -3.90 30.53
CA PRO A 78 6.48 -4.95 31.21
C PRO A 78 6.28 -4.71 32.70
N ASP A 79 7.27 -4.12 33.36
CA ASP A 79 7.30 -3.90 34.81
C ASP A 79 6.43 -2.70 35.26
N SER A 80 5.80 -1.97 34.35
CA SER A 80 5.04 -0.76 34.67
C SER A 80 3.60 -1.01 35.17
N GLY A 81 3.22 -2.27 35.35
CA GLY A 81 1.91 -2.67 35.89
C GLY A 81 0.76 -2.62 34.91
N SER A 82 0.93 -2.08 33.70
CA SER A 82 -0.08 -2.10 32.64
C SER A 82 0.54 -2.12 31.25
N ALA A 83 0.10 -3.04 30.42
CA ALA A 83 0.55 -3.13 29.03
C ALA A 83 -0.01 -1.97 28.19
N GLY A 84 0.72 -1.56 27.13
CA GLY A 84 0.26 -0.51 26.22
C GLY A 84 1.39 0.03 25.36
N VAL A 85 1.07 1.11 24.65
CA VAL A 85 2.02 1.85 23.80
C VAL A 85 1.84 3.35 24.00
N TRP A 86 2.93 4.09 23.83
CA TRP A 86 2.92 5.54 23.71
C TRP A 86 3.08 5.91 22.24
N LEU A 87 2.26 6.83 21.77
CA LEU A 87 2.40 7.46 20.47
C LEU A 87 2.89 8.89 20.66
N ASP A 88 4.05 9.22 20.10
CA ASP A 88 4.61 10.55 20.13
C ASP A 88 4.25 11.29 18.85
N THR A 89 3.70 12.50 18.98
CA THR A 89 3.34 13.40 17.88
C THR A 89 3.98 14.77 18.12
N ASP A 90 3.86 15.69 17.17
CA ASP A 90 4.30 17.07 17.38
C ASP A 90 3.47 17.81 18.46
N GLN A 91 2.34 17.24 18.88
CA GLN A 91 1.43 17.79 19.91
C GLN A 91 1.68 17.18 21.29
N GLY A 92 2.54 16.19 21.42
CA GLY A 92 2.86 15.50 22.66
C GLY A 92 2.75 13.98 22.56
N SER A 93 2.81 13.33 23.72
CA SER A 93 2.74 11.87 23.85
C SER A 93 1.39 11.45 24.43
N GLU A 94 0.76 10.46 23.83
CA GLU A 94 -0.52 9.90 24.26
C GLU A 94 -0.40 8.38 24.40
N ARG A 95 -1.02 7.82 25.46
CA ARG A 95 -0.98 6.39 25.73
C ARG A 95 -2.22 5.70 25.19
N PHE A 96 -1.99 4.53 24.57
CA PHE A 96 -3.02 3.64 24.06
C PHE A 96 -2.80 2.21 24.53
N ASP A 97 -3.86 1.42 24.59
CA ASP A 97 -3.79 0.01 24.96
C ASP A 97 -3.09 -0.83 23.88
N ALA A 98 -3.22 -0.42 22.62
CA ALA A 98 -2.63 -1.09 21.48
C ALA A 98 -2.48 -0.13 20.28
N VAL A 99 -1.66 -0.51 19.31
CA VAL A 99 -1.52 0.20 18.03
C VAL A 99 -1.55 -0.76 16.85
N VAL A 100 -2.22 -0.36 15.76
CA VAL A 100 -2.13 -1.00 14.45
C VAL A 100 -1.35 -0.06 13.52
N LEU A 101 -0.15 -0.45 13.13
CA LEU A 101 0.67 0.26 12.15
C LEU A 101 0.22 -0.13 10.74
N ALA A 102 -0.53 0.76 10.08
CA ALA A 102 -1.13 0.52 8.77
C ALA A 102 -0.40 1.25 7.61
N GLY A 103 0.80 1.71 7.85
CA GLY A 103 1.68 2.34 6.85
C GLY A 103 2.58 1.34 6.13
N HIS A 104 3.61 1.83 5.46
CA HIS A 104 4.66 1.01 4.88
C HIS A 104 5.49 0.32 5.97
N THR A 105 6.18 -0.79 5.62
CA THR A 105 6.98 -1.55 6.59
C THR A 105 8.23 -0.79 7.04
N ASP A 106 8.87 -0.05 6.15
CA ASP A 106 10.01 0.82 6.46
C ASP A 106 9.58 2.00 7.36
N GLN A 107 8.40 2.59 7.12
CA GLN A 107 7.81 3.61 7.99
C GLN A 107 7.50 3.03 9.37
N SER A 108 6.94 1.83 9.44
CA SER A 108 6.69 1.14 10.71
C SER A 108 7.97 0.89 11.49
N LEU A 109 9.06 0.49 10.81
CA LEU A 109 10.38 0.34 11.45
C LEU A 109 10.95 1.68 11.93
N ALA A 110 10.79 2.75 11.16
CA ALA A 110 11.22 4.09 11.55
C ALA A 110 10.46 4.57 12.79
N LEU A 111 9.16 4.33 12.90
CA LEU A 111 8.35 4.68 14.06
C LEU A 111 8.75 3.89 15.31
N LEU A 112 9.11 2.63 15.17
CA LEU A 112 9.56 1.79 16.28
C LEU A 112 11.01 2.11 16.72
N GLY A 113 11.82 2.64 15.81
CA GLY A 113 13.21 3.01 16.09
C GLY A 113 14.00 1.87 16.73
N ASP A 114 14.68 2.17 17.84
CA ASP A 114 15.49 1.18 18.59
C ASP A 114 14.63 0.12 19.29
N GLN A 115 13.36 0.36 19.49
CA GLN A 115 12.42 -0.59 20.09
C GLN A 115 11.92 -1.67 19.12
N ALA A 116 12.24 -1.56 17.82
CA ALA A 116 11.95 -2.63 16.89
C ALA A 116 12.74 -3.89 17.27
N ARG A 117 12.07 -5.02 17.43
CA ARG A 117 12.70 -6.30 17.77
C ARG A 117 13.43 -6.88 16.55
N ALA A 118 14.33 -7.80 16.79
CA ALA A 118 15.11 -8.46 15.73
C ALA A 118 14.20 -9.17 14.69
N ASP A 119 13.12 -9.83 15.14
CA ASP A 119 12.15 -10.48 14.28
C ASP A 119 11.34 -9.48 13.44
N GLU A 120 10.96 -8.33 13.99
CA GLU A 120 10.31 -7.22 13.30
C GLU A 120 11.24 -6.61 12.26
N ARG A 121 12.49 -6.30 12.60
CA ARG A 121 13.49 -5.79 11.66
C ARG A 121 13.72 -6.76 10.50
N ALA A 122 13.85 -8.05 10.78
CA ALA A 122 14.08 -9.07 9.78
C ALA A 122 12.87 -9.23 8.83
N LEU A 123 11.65 -9.19 9.37
CA LEU A 123 10.44 -9.38 8.58
C LEU A 123 10.05 -8.13 7.81
N LEU A 124 9.89 -7.00 8.49
CA LEU A 124 9.44 -5.74 7.88
C LEU A 124 10.52 -5.19 6.93
N GLY A 125 11.80 -5.33 7.25
CA GLY A 125 12.91 -4.92 6.41
C GLY A 125 13.09 -5.77 5.14
N ALA A 126 12.49 -6.96 5.06
CA ALA A 126 12.53 -7.78 3.86
C ALA A 126 11.64 -7.22 2.72
N ILE A 127 10.70 -6.34 3.03
CA ILE A 127 9.81 -5.73 2.06
C ILE A 127 10.38 -4.38 1.64
N ARG A 128 10.94 -4.35 0.43
CA ARG A 128 11.51 -3.14 -0.16
C ARG A 128 10.47 -2.34 -0.93
N TYR A 129 10.73 -1.06 -1.12
CA TYR A 129 9.86 -0.17 -1.87
C TYR A 129 10.59 0.41 -3.09
N GLN A 130 9.89 0.43 -4.22
CA GLN A 130 10.32 1.09 -5.45
C GLN A 130 9.74 2.50 -5.49
N ARG A 131 10.61 3.50 -5.56
CA ARG A 131 10.20 4.90 -5.74
C ARG A 131 9.72 5.14 -7.15
N ASN A 132 8.63 5.89 -7.28
CA ASN A 132 8.04 6.27 -8.54
C ASN A 132 7.59 7.73 -8.47
N ARG A 133 7.90 8.48 -9.53
CA ARG A 133 7.40 9.84 -9.71
C ARG A 133 6.12 9.78 -10.54
N ALA A 134 5.03 10.34 -10.05
CA ALA A 134 3.77 10.43 -10.75
C ALA A 134 3.45 11.89 -11.07
N VAL A 135 3.12 12.19 -12.32
CA VAL A 135 2.76 13.52 -12.79
C VAL A 135 1.32 13.50 -13.28
N LEU A 136 0.45 14.31 -12.67
CA LEU A 136 -0.91 14.56 -13.14
C LEU A 136 -0.89 15.72 -14.13
N HIS A 137 -1.33 15.47 -15.36
CA HIS A 137 -1.27 16.47 -16.44
C HIS A 137 -2.35 16.26 -17.51
N THR A 138 -2.39 17.17 -18.48
CA THR A 138 -3.33 17.13 -19.63
C THR A 138 -2.59 17.18 -20.98
N ASP A 139 -1.30 16.94 -21.01
CA ASP A 139 -0.51 16.86 -22.23
C ASP A 139 -0.71 15.53 -22.93
N ALA A 140 -1.44 15.55 -24.05
CA ALA A 140 -1.71 14.35 -24.83
C ALA A 140 -0.55 13.96 -25.76
N SER A 141 0.52 14.75 -25.87
CA SER A 141 1.67 14.44 -26.73
C SER A 141 2.44 13.19 -26.31
N VAL A 142 2.33 12.81 -25.03
CA VAL A 142 2.92 11.57 -24.46
C VAL A 142 2.20 10.30 -24.92
N LEU A 143 0.99 10.42 -25.48
CA LEU A 143 0.21 9.30 -26.00
C LEU A 143 0.59 8.95 -27.44
N PRO A 144 0.26 7.73 -27.93
CA PRO A 144 0.48 7.37 -29.32
C PRO A 144 -0.15 8.38 -30.30
N ARG A 145 0.56 8.69 -31.41
CA ARG A 145 0.08 9.64 -32.43
C ARG A 145 -1.32 9.27 -32.97
N ARG A 146 -1.61 7.98 -33.09
CA ARG A 146 -2.92 7.48 -33.56
C ARG A 146 -3.86 7.35 -32.38
N ARG A 147 -4.92 8.16 -32.30
CA ARG A 147 -5.93 8.10 -31.24
C ARG A 147 -6.57 6.71 -31.06
N LYS A 148 -6.68 5.93 -32.14
CA LYS A 148 -7.19 4.54 -32.08
C LYS A 148 -6.30 3.60 -31.28
N ALA A 149 -5.00 3.94 -31.11
CA ALA A 149 -4.06 3.18 -30.31
C ALA A 149 -4.03 3.59 -28.83
N TRP A 150 -4.77 4.64 -28.44
CA TRP A 150 -4.87 5.04 -27.04
C TRP A 150 -5.52 3.94 -26.21
N ALA A 151 -4.86 3.55 -25.14
CA ALA A 151 -5.37 2.58 -24.18
C ALA A 151 -5.54 3.26 -22.81
N ALA A 152 -6.19 2.59 -21.87
CA ALA A 152 -6.23 3.04 -20.48
C ALA A 152 -4.82 3.10 -19.88
N TRP A 153 -3.96 2.16 -20.27
CA TRP A 153 -2.54 2.06 -19.88
C TRP A 153 -1.70 2.10 -21.15
N ASN A 154 -0.79 3.06 -21.24
CA ASN A 154 0.11 3.26 -22.39
C ASN A 154 1.54 3.15 -21.89
N TYR A 155 2.15 1.97 -22.08
CA TYR A 155 3.54 1.72 -21.72
C TYR A 155 4.48 2.32 -22.77
N VAL A 156 5.54 2.98 -22.32
CA VAL A 156 6.60 3.52 -23.17
C VAL A 156 7.88 2.78 -22.85
N ARG A 157 8.46 2.18 -23.91
CA ARG A 157 9.76 1.55 -23.82
C ARG A 157 10.85 2.61 -23.92
N SER A 158 11.83 2.57 -23.02
CA SER A 158 13.02 3.41 -23.18
C SER A 158 13.93 2.88 -24.28
N PRO A 159 14.51 3.73 -25.13
CA PRO A 159 15.58 3.33 -26.04
C PRO A 159 16.87 2.94 -25.28
N GLU A 160 17.06 3.47 -24.08
CA GLU A 160 18.20 3.19 -23.23
C GLU A 160 17.86 2.07 -22.24
N LEU A 161 18.60 0.94 -22.32
CA LEU A 161 18.38 -0.23 -21.48
C LEU A 161 18.50 0.08 -19.99
N ALA A 162 19.47 0.91 -19.60
CA ALA A 162 19.68 1.31 -18.21
C ALA A 162 18.46 2.05 -17.63
N GLN A 163 17.82 2.92 -18.40
CA GLN A 163 16.62 3.65 -18.00
C GLN A 163 15.40 2.71 -17.91
N GLU A 164 15.24 1.78 -18.85
CA GLU A 164 14.18 0.78 -18.81
C GLU A 164 14.31 -0.16 -17.60
N GLN A 165 15.53 -0.45 -17.17
CA GLN A 165 15.83 -1.27 -15.98
C GLN A 165 15.70 -0.50 -14.67
N SER A 166 15.69 0.83 -14.68
CA SER A 166 15.61 1.64 -13.46
C SER A 166 14.18 1.99 -13.06
N ALA A 167 13.29 2.23 -14.03
CA ALA A 167 11.90 2.62 -13.76
C ALA A 167 10.97 2.25 -14.93
N VAL A 168 9.74 1.88 -14.60
CA VAL A 168 8.70 1.69 -15.61
C VAL A 168 8.12 3.05 -16.02
N CYS A 169 8.04 3.33 -17.34
CA CYS A 169 7.33 4.50 -17.85
C CYS A 169 5.95 4.10 -18.36
N LEU A 170 4.91 4.69 -17.74
CA LEU A 170 3.52 4.37 -18.02
C LEU A 170 2.65 5.61 -17.98
N HIS A 171 1.81 5.81 -18.99
CA HIS A 171 0.82 6.88 -19.03
C HIS A 171 -0.58 6.30 -18.87
N TYR A 172 -1.22 6.58 -17.76
CA TYR A 172 -2.62 6.24 -17.50
C TYR A 172 -3.52 7.30 -18.12
N LEU A 173 -4.40 6.91 -19.05
CA LEU A 173 -5.45 7.79 -19.57
C LEU A 173 -6.68 7.65 -18.68
N ILE A 174 -6.82 8.57 -17.75
CA ILE A 174 -7.81 8.50 -16.67
C ILE A 174 -9.25 8.55 -17.21
N ASN A 175 -9.48 9.24 -18.34
CA ASN A 175 -10.79 9.27 -19.01
C ASN A 175 -11.29 7.88 -19.43
N ARG A 176 -10.41 6.87 -19.55
CA ARG A 176 -10.78 5.48 -19.84
C ARG A 176 -10.91 4.61 -18.60
N LEU A 177 -10.47 5.12 -17.46
CA LEU A 177 -10.49 4.41 -16.17
C LEU A 177 -11.62 4.92 -15.26
N GLN A 178 -12.01 6.17 -15.42
CA GLN A 178 -13.01 6.82 -14.59
C GLN A 178 -13.98 7.67 -15.44
N PRO A 179 -15.26 7.78 -15.07
CA PRO A 179 -16.23 8.63 -15.73
C PRO A 179 -15.97 10.10 -15.35
N LEU A 180 -15.01 10.73 -16.03
CA LEU A 180 -14.72 12.15 -15.83
C LEU A 180 -15.72 13.04 -16.58
N PRO A 181 -16.07 14.22 -16.06
CA PRO A 181 -16.98 15.15 -16.73
C PRO A 181 -16.31 15.89 -17.90
N TRP A 182 -15.01 15.69 -18.12
CA TRP A 182 -14.21 16.42 -19.11
C TRP A 182 -13.89 15.54 -20.33
N GLN A 183 -13.97 16.14 -21.52
CA GLN A 183 -13.54 15.53 -22.77
C GLN A 183 -12.03 15.63 -22.99
N ARG A 184 -11.38 16.63 -22.37
CA ARG A 184 -9.91 16.80 -22.41
C ARG A 184 -9.23 15.59 -21.78
N PRO A 185 -8.19 15.04 -22.42
CA PRO A 185 -7.40 13.97 -21.82
C PRO A 185 -6.83 14.39 -20.46
N VAL A 186 -7.04 13.55 -19.46
CA VAL A 186 -6.42 13.65 -18.15
C VAL A 186 -5.52 12.44 -17.98
N LEU A 187 -4.27 12.69 -17.67
CA LEU A 187 -3.23 11.66 -17.60
C LEU A 187 -2.56 11.66 -16.23
N VAL A 188 -2.20 10.47 -15.79
CA VAL A 188 -1.19 10.27 -14.76
C VAL A 188 -0.03 9.54 -15.41
N SER A 189 1.12 10.20 -15.51
CA SER A 189 2.35 9.62 -16.04
C SER A 189 3.25 9.16 -14.92
N LEU A 190 3.57 7.88 -14.91
CA LEU A 190 4.52 7.31 -13.97
C LEU A 190 5.90 7.30 -14.62
N ASN A 191 6.87 7.92 -13.96
CA ASN A 191 8.27 8.08 -14.42
C ASN A 191 8.36 8.50 -15.90
N PRO A 192 7.75 9.62 -16.30
CA PRO A 192 7.76 10.06 -17.68
C PRO A 192 9.20 10.26 -18.18
N GLN A 193 9.52 9.72 -19.36
CA GLN A 193 10.82 9.88 -20.00
C GLN A 193 10.99 11.28 -20.62
N ALA A 194 9.90 11.84 -21.14
CA ALA A 194 9.81 13.23 -21.57
C ALA A 194 8.89 13.98 -20.62
N GLU A 195 9.31 15.16 -20.18
CA GLU A 195 8.49 15.99 -19.30
C GLU A 195 7.23 16.47 -20.02
N PRO A 196 6.04 16.33 -19.40
CA PRO A 196 4.84 16.99 -19.91
C PRO A 196 5.04 18.50 -19.97
N ALA A 197 4.43 19.16 -20.97
CA ALA A 197 4.50 20.60 -21.11
C ALA A 197 4.10 21.32 -19.81
N ALA A 198 4.92 22.23 -19.32
CA ALA A 198 4.77 22.85 -18.00
C ALA A 198 3.37 23.42 -17.73
N GLY A 199 2.75 24.09 -18.71
CA GLY A 199 1.40 24.63 -18.58
C GLY A 199 0.27 23.59 -18.54
N THR A 200 0.60 22.31 -18.64
CA THR A 200 -0.38 21.20 -18.57
C THR A 200 -0.28 20.39 -17.30
N VAL A 201 0.73 20.63 -16.46
CA VAL A 201 0.96 19.91 -15.20
C VAL A 201 0.05 20.48 -14.12
N HIS A 202 -0.67 19.59 -13.42
CA HIS A 202 -1.59 19.91 -12.33
C HIS A 202 -1.06 19.46 -10.97
N GLY A 203 -0.10 18.55 -10.93
CA GLY A 203 0.54 18.09 -9.71
C GLY A 203 1.58 17.01 -9.94
N GLU A 204 2.53 16.95 -9.02
CA GLU A 204 3.57 15.91 -8.96
C GLU A 204 3.52 15.22 -7.60
N PHE A 205 3.75 13.90 -7.62
CA PHE A 205 3.65 13.06 -6.44
C PHE A 205 4.80 12.05 -6.45
N ALA A 206 5.41 11.86 -5.30
CA ALA A 206 6.32 10.75 -5.07
C ALA A 206 5.54 9.59 -4.45
N TYR A 207 5.54 8.46 -5.12
CA TYR A 207 4.94 7.22 -4.62
C TYR A 207 6.01 6.16 -4.41
N GLU A 208 5.74 5.27 -3.48
CA GLU A 208 6.58 4.11 -3.21
C GLU A 208 5.70 2.86 -3.23
N HIS A 209 6.09 1.89 -4.06
CA HIS A 209 5.34 0.65 -4.23
C HIS A 209 6.15 -0.52 -3.69
N PRO A 210 5.54 -1.45 -2.94
CA PRO A 210 6.24 -2.62 -2.41
C PRO A 210 6.70 -3.55 -3.54
N VAL A 211 7.90 -4.09 -3.41
CA VAL A 211 8.49 -5.07 -4.33
C VAL A 211 8.28 -6.47 -3.77
N PHE A 212 7.56 -7.31 -4.51
CA PHE A 212 7.17 -8.65 -4.06
C PHE A 212 8.13 -9.73 -4.57
N ASP A 213 9.40 -9.63 -4.23
CA ASP A 213 10.37 -10.68 -4.48
C ASP A 213 10.20 -11.88 -3.51
N GLN A 214 11.05 -12.88 -3.64
CA GLN A 214 10.97 -14.08 -2.79
C GLN A 214 11.12 -13.76 -1.30
N ALA A 215 11.95 -12.77 -0.94
CA ALA A 215 12.14 -12.35 0.46
C ALA A 215 10.86 -11.72 1.02
N ALA A 216 10.21 -10.85 0.25
CA ALA A 216 8.94 -10.24 0.63
C ALA A 216 7.84 -11.29 0.80
N ILE A 217 7.70 -12.25 -0.13
CA ILE A 217 6.69 -13.32 -0.03
C ILE A 217 6.96 -14.23 1.19
N ALA A 218 8.22 -14.54 1.48
CA ALA A 218 8.59 -15.31 2.67
C ALA A 218 8.28 -14.53 3.96
N ALA A 219 8.50 -13.20 3.97
CA ALA A 219 8.17 -12.34 5.08
C ALA A 219 6.65 -12.26 5.33
N GLN A 220 5.84 -12.12 4.26
CA GLN A 220 4.37 -12.13 4.36
C GLN A 220 3.85 -13.38 5.09
N ALA A 221 4.38 -14.57 4.76
CA ALA A 221 3.99 -15.82 5.40
C ALA A 221 4.32 -15.86 6.91
N ARG A 222 5.28 -15.08 7.35
CA ARG A 222 5.73 -15.01 8.74
C ARG A 222 5.08 -13.88 9.55
N LEU A 223 4.28 -13.04 8.94
CA LEU A 223 3.61 -11.91 9.60
C LEU A 223 2.90 -12.30 10.91
N PRO A 224 2.18 -13.44 11.00
CA PRO A 224 1.55 -13.85 12.26
C PRO A 224 2.51 -13.97 13.45
N GLN A 225 3.82 -14.20 13.20
CA GLN A 225 4.82 -14.35 14.25
C GLN A 225 5.11 -13.06 15.04
N ILE A 226 4.84 -11.89 14.44
CA ILE A 226 5.08 -10.59 15.05
C ILE A 226 3.81 -9.84 15.47
N GLN A 227 2.64 -10.29 15.02
CA GLN A 227 1.37 -9.66 15.35
C GLN A 227 1.09 -9.69 16.86
N GLY A 228 0.68 -8.56 17.41
CA GLY A 228 0.27 -8.38 18.80
C GLY A 228 1.39 -8.35 19.84
N ARG A 229 2.62 -8.65 19.43
CA ARG A 229 3.75 -8.65 20.40
C ARG A 229 4.08 -7.23 20.87
N GLY A 230 3.99 -7.02 22.18
CA GLY A 230 4.17 -5.71 22.80
C GLY A 230 3.11 -4.70 22.36
N ARG A 231 1.88 -5.16 22.15
CA ARG A 231 0.71 -4.34 21.80
C ARG A 231 0.79 -3.65 20.42
N VAL A 232 1.58 -4.21 19.51
CA VAL A 232 1.76 -3.66 18.15
C VAL A 232 1.27 -4.67 17.13
N TRP A 233 0.35 -4.25 16.26
CA TRP A 233 -0.13 -4.98 15.09
C TRP A 233 0.26 -4.27 13.81
N TYR A 234 0.27 -5.00 12.71
CA TYR A 234 0.66 -4.50 11.40
C TYR A 234 -0.42 -4.83 10.39
N ALA A 235 -0.76 -3.84 9.55
CA ALA A 235 -1.67 -3.99 8.45
C ALA A 235 -1.15 -3.22 7.23
N GLY A 236 -1.63 -3.55 6.04
CA GLY A 236 -1.30 -2.84 4.82
C GLY A 236 -1.41 -3.73 3.59
N ALA A 237 -1.50 -3.10 2.42
CA ALA A 237 -1.58 -3.81 1.15
C ALA A 237 -0.34 -4.67 0.86
N TRP A 238 0.81 -4.33 1.45
CA TRP A 238 2.08 -5.06 1.35
C TRP A 238 2.02 -6.49 1.92
N THR A 239 0.98 -6.81 2.69
CA THR A 239 0.78 -8.16 3.27
C THR A 239 0.41 -9.22 2.23
N ARG A 240 0.05 -8.83 0.99
CA ARG A 240 -0.31 -9.72 -0.13
C ARG A 240 0.18 -9.14 -1.46
N TYR A 241 -0.75 -8.76 -2.36
CA TYR A 241 -0.42 -8.33 -3.73
C TYR A 241 -0.26 -6.82 -3.91
N GLY A 242 -0.54 -6.01 -2.88
CA GLY A 242 -0.37 -4.55 -2.92
C GLY A 242 -1.61 -3.75 -3.35
N PHE A 243 -2.80 -4.32 -3.28
CA PHE A 243 -4.04 -3.68 -3.72
C PHE A 243 -4.99 -3.34 -2.56
N HIS A 244 -6.05 -2.56 -2.84
CA HIS A 244 -7.02 -2.12 -1.83
C HIS A 244 -7.65 -3.27 -1.05
N GLU A 245 -8.02 -4.36 -1.72
CA GLU A 245 -8.56 -5.56 -1.08
C GLU A 245 -7.58 -6.20 -0.09
N ASP A 246 -6.29 -6.19 -0.43
CA ASP A 246 -5.25 -6.73 0.47
C ASP A 246 -5.09 -5.86 1.71
N GLY A 247 -5.17 -4.53 1.54
CA GLY A 247 -5.20 -3.57 2.65
C GLY A 247 -6.39 -3.80 3.57
N LEU A 248 -7.59 -3.91 3.01
CA LEU A 248 -8.82 -4.19 3.76
C LEU A 248 -8.72 -5.51 4.54
N ARG A 249 -8.35 -6.59 3.87
CA ARG A 249 -8.21 -7.92 4.51
C ARG A 249 -7.19 -7.91 5.64
N SER A 250 -6.07 -7.24 5.46
CA SER A 250 -5.05 -7.16 6.51
C SER A 250 -5.53 -6.34 7.71
N GLY A 251 -6.27 -5.26 7.46
CA GLY A 251 -6.88 -4.45 8.52
C GLY A 251 -7.90 -5.24 9.33
N LEU A 252 -8.80 -5.98 8.66
CA LEU A 252 -9.76 -6.86 9.34
C LEU A 252 -9.05 -7.94 10.15
N ALA A 253 -8.05 -8.63 9.58
CA ALA A 253 -7.30 -9.65 10.29
C ALA A 253 -6.55 -9.09 11.52
N ALA A 254 -6.02 -7.87 11.44
CA ALA A 254 -5.38 -7.22 12.59
C ALA A 254 -6.40 -6.86 13.66
N ALA A 255 -7.60 -6.38 13.29
CA ALA A 255 -8.68 -6.07 14.22
C ALA A 255 -9.21 -7.34 14.93
N ASP A 256 -9.44 -8.42 14.16
CA ASP A 256 -9.90 -9.71 14.72
C ASP A 256 -8.86 -10.28 15.72
N ALA A 257 -7.56 -10.22 15.36
CA ALA A 257 -6.49 -10.68 16.23
C ALA A 257 -6.37 -9.84 17.51
N LEU A 258 -6.58 -8.52 17.41
CA LEU A 258 -6.58 -7.61 18.54
C LEU A 258 -7.78 -7.90 19.49
N GLN A 259 -8.98 -8.08 18.94
CA GLN A 259 -10.16 -8.44 19.73
C GLN A 259 -9.99 -9.78 20.42
N ALA A 260 -9.43 -10.78 19.74
CA ALA A 260 -9.16 -12.09 20.33
C ALA A 260 -8.14 -11.99 21.49
N ALA A 261 -7.12 -11.14 21.36
CA ALA A 261 -6.14 -10.91 22.41
C ALA A 261 -6.79 -10.29 23.66
N TRP A 262 -7.66 -9.30 23.49
CA TRP A 262 -8.40 -8.70 24.61
C TRP A 262 -9.36 -9.68 25.28
N ALA A 263 -10.13 -10.43 24.50
CA ALA A 263 -11.03 -11.44 25.05
C ALA A 263 -10.30 -12.51 25.89
N ALA A 264 -9.07 -12.88 25.47
CA ALA A 264 -8.25 -13.83 26.22
C ALA A 264 -7.72 -13.24 27.54
N GLU A 265 -7.40 -11.94 27.58
CA GLU A 265 -7.00 -11.24 28.79
C GLU A 265 -8.15 -11.11 29.79
N ASP A 266 -9.34 -10.70 29.31
CA ASP A 266 -10.53 -10.58 30.13
C ASP A 266 -10.95 -11.93 30.75
N ALA A 267 -10.78 -13.04 30.00
CA ALA A 267 -11.04 -14.38 30.49
C ALA A 267 -10.02 -14.89 31.50
N GLY A 268 -8.77 -14.41 31.42
CA GLY A 268 -7.66 -14.76 32.33
C GLY A 268 -7.56 -13.88 33.57
N ALA A 269 -8.19 -12.72 33.59
CA ALA A 269 -8.21 -11.85 34.75
C ALA A 269 -9.04 -12.49 35.88
N PRO A 270 -8.56 -12.60 37.15
CA PRO A 270 -9.39 -13.03 38.27
C PRO A 270 -10.54 -12.03 38.39
N ARG A 271 -11.80 -12.51 38.25
CA ARG A 271 -12.95 -11.70 38.54
C ARG A 271 -12.76 -11.13 39.96
N ALA A 272 -12.70 -9.80 40.07
CA ALA A 272 -12.76 -9.14 41.35
C ALA A 272 -14.01 -9.73 42.07
N ALA A 273 -13.80 -10.41 43.21
CA ALA A 273 -14.87 -10.91 44.00
C ALA A 273 -15.79 -9.72 44.29
N GLU A 274 -17.07 -9.81 43.89
CA GLU A 274 -18.11 -8.91 44.35
C GLU A 274 -18.09 -9.02 45.88
N ALA A 275 -17.55 -7.99 46.50
CA ALA A 275 -17.66 -7.84 47.94
C ALA A 275 -19.11 -7.56 48.25
N ALA A 276 -19.75 -8.54 48.89
CA ALA A 276 -21.07 -8.46 49.48
C ALA A 276 -21.13 -7.42 50.61
#